data_839e4dc626319abc1ea985a1f09a40d7
#
_entry.id   839e4dc626319abc1ea985a1f09a40d7
#
_cell.length_a   1.000
_cell.length_b   1.000
_cell.length_c   1.000
_cell.angle_alpha   90.00
_cell.angle_beta   90.00
_cell.angle_gamma   90.00
#
_symmetry.space_group_name_H-M   'P 1'
#
loop_
_entity.id
_entity.type
_entity.pdbx_description
1 polymer ?
#
loop_
_entity_poly.entity_id
_entity_poly.type
_entity_poly.pdbx_seq_one_letter_code
_entity_poly.pdbx_strand_id
1 'polypeptide(L)'
;MGRKATVERNTNETKIVVSVDLDGTGASQIYTGIGFFDHMLTLFAKHACIDLSVKTEGDLFVDGHHSVEDTGIVIGQAIKNALGDKAGITRYGNFLLPMDETLVMCAVDLCGRPYLGFDLAFTAPVIGGLDTQLVREFFYALSYSIGASIHLRQMSGVNDHHISEAAFKGFGRALRQAITFDPRERGIPSTKGVI
;
A
#
# COMPACT_ATOMS: atom_id res chain seq x y z
N MET A 1 1.07 -15.76 -17.85
CA MET A 1 -0.07 -15.50 -16.95
C MET A 1 0.14 -14.13 -16.33
N GLY A 2 -0.92 -13.31 -16.20
CA GLY A 2 -0.79 -12.01 -15.55
C GLY A 2 -0.51 -12.17 -14.05
N ARG A 3 0.15 -11.16 -13.44
CA ARG A 3 0.46 -11.15 -12.00
C ARG A 3 -0.79 -10.76 -11.20
N LYS A 4 -1.68 -11.74 -10.99
CA LYS A 4 -2.99 -11.55 -10.34
C LYS A 4 -3.11 -12.46 -9.12
N ALA A 5 -3.79 -11.98 -8.10
CA ALA A 5 -4.15 -12.78 -6.94
C ALA A 5 -5.45 -12.29 -6.32
N THR A 6 -6.18 -13.21 -5.70
CA THR A 6 -7.31 -12.92 -4.82
C THR A 6 -7.04 -13.56 -3.47
N VAL A 7 -7.25 -12.82 -2.41
CA VAL A 7 -7.10 -13.26 -1.02
C VAL A 7 -8.36 -12.93 -0.25
N GLU A 8 -8.81 -13.90 0.53
CA GLU A 8 -9.93 -13.75 1.46
C GLU A 8 -9.44 -14.02 2.89
N ARG A 9 -9.87 -13.19 3.84
CA ARG A 9 -9.60 -13.34 5.27
C ARG A 9 -10.87 -13.05 6.05
N ASN A 10 -11.29 -14.01 6.85
CA ASN A 10 -12.45 -13.90 7.70
C ASN A 10 -12.04 -14.15 9.15
N THR A 11 -12.39 -13.20 10.02
CA THR A 11 -12.23 -13.29 11.47
C THR A 11 -13.57 -13.04 12.16
N ASN A 12 -13.58 -12.97 13.47
CA ASN A 12 -14.78 -12.54 14.20
C ASN A 12 -15.02 -11.03 14.09
N GLU A 13 -14.02 -10.25 13.71
CA GLU A 13 -14.02 -8.79 13.66
C GLU A 13 -14.19 -8.26 12.23
N THR A 14 -13.63 -8.97 11.24
CA THR A 14 -13.62 -8.51 9.85
C THR A 14 -13.86 -9.64 8.85
N LYS A 15 -14.47 -9.28 7.71
CA LYS A 15 -14.57 -10.13 6.51
C LYS A 15 -14.04 -9.35 5.33
N ILE A 16 -12.95 -9.82 4.74
CA ILE A 16 -12.22 -9.06 3.73
C ILE A 16 -11.92 -9.92 2.51
N VAL A 17 -12.21 -9.37 1.33
CA VAL A 17 -11.81 -9.95 0.04
C VAL A 17 -11.06 -8.89 -0.73
N VAL A 18 -9.85 -9.23 -1.19
CA VAL A 18 -9.03 -8.37 -2.03
C VAL A 18 -8.63 -9.12 -3.30
N SER A 19 -8.81 -8.48 -4.46
CA SER A 19 -8.27 -8.93 -5.74
C SER A 19 -7.33 -7.87 -6.30
N VAL A 20 -6.16 -8.29 -6.79
CA VAL A 20 -5.16 -7.41 -7.40
C VAL A 20 -4.72 -7.94 -8.75
N ASP A 21 -4.51 -7.02 -9.70
CA ASP A 21 -3.77 -7.24 -10.95
C ASP A 21 -2.62 -6.23 -11.00
N LEU A 22 -1.38 -6.71 -10.86
CA LEU A 22 -0.19 -5.85 -10.86
C LEU A 22 0.13 -5.30 -12.26
N ASP A 23 -0.43 -5.90 -13.31
CA ASP A 23 -0.29 -5.47 -14.70
C ASP A 23 -1.53 -4.71 -15.21
N GLY A 24 -2.30 -4.14 -14.28
CA GLY A 24 -3.54 -3.41 -14.52
C GLY A 24 -3.36 -2.01 -15.08
N THR A 25 -4.44 -1.23 -15.05
CA THR A 25 -4.56 0.13 -15.57
C THR A 25 -4.81 1.19 -14.50
N GLY A 26 -4.94 0.76 -13.23
CA GLY A 26 -5.33 1.60 -12.11
C GLY A 26 -6.84 1.69 -11.93
N ALA A 27 -7.58 0.69 -12.41
CA ALA A 27 -9.00 0.55 -12.11
C ALA A 27 -9.19 0.10 -10.66
N SER A 28 -10.21 0.62 -9.98
CA SER A 28 -10.45 0.27 -8.59
C SER A 28 -11.94 0.14 -8.25
N GLN A 29 -12.24 -0.80 -7.36
CA GLN A 29 -13.55 -0.97 -6.72
C GLN A 29 -13.29 -1.15 -5.22
N ILE A 30 -13.46 -0.08 -4.44
CA ILE A 30 -13.07 -0.05 -3.03
C ILE A 30 -14.28 0.21 -2.16
N TYR A 31 -14.47 -0.62 -1.15
CA TYR A 31 -15.48 -0.47 -0.13
C TYR A 31 -14.96 -0.99 1.21
N THR A 32 -14.66 -0.09 2.13
CA THR A 32 -14.21 -0.42 3.49
C THR A 32 -15.18 0.08 4.57
N GLY A 33 -16.17 0.89 4.19
CA GLY A 33 -17.05 1.56 5.12
C GLY A 33 -16.48 2.86 5.69
N ILE A 34 -15.21 3.21 5.37
CA ILE A 34 -14.54 4.44 5.79
C ILE A 34 -14.20 5.24 4.54
N GLY A 35 -15.02 6.24 4.20
CA GLY A 35 -14.94 6.95 2.91
C GLY A 35 -13.59 7.57 2.60
N PHE A 36 -12.89 8.13 3.61
CA PHE A 36 -11.55 8.69 3.38
C PHE A 36 -10.52 7.60 3.09
N PHE A 37 -10.63 6.43 3.73
CA PHE A 37 -9.76 5.30 3.44
C PHE A 37 -10.01 4.70 2.06
N ASP A 38 -11.29 4.61 1.64
CA ASP A 38 -11.66 4.21 0.27
C ASP A 38 -11.02 5.14 -0.76
N HIS A 39 -11.03 6.46 -0.50
CA HIS A 39 -10.36 7.44 -1.35
C HIS A 39 -8.85 7.22 -1.40
N MET A 40 -8.19 6.99 -0.26
CA MET A 40 -6.74 6.72 -0.21
C MET A 40 -6.35 5.47 -1.00
N LEU A 41 -7.10 4.37 -0.87
CA LEU A 41 -6.85 3.14 -1.63
C LEU A 41 -7.11 3.31 -3.13
N THR A 42 -8.11 4.12 -3.51
CA THR A 42 -8.36 4.48 -4.91
C THR A 42 -7.17 5.24 -5.51
N LEU A 43 -6.62 6.20 -4.79
CA LEU A 43 -5.42 6.93 -5.21
C LEU A 43 -4.20 6.01 -5.31
N PHE A 44 -4.01 5.13 -4.33
CA PHE A 44 -2.96 4.12 -4.37
C PHE A 44 -3.05 3.26 -5.64
N ALA A 45 -4.20 2.65 -5.91
CA ALA A 45 -4.41 1.80 -7.10
C ALA A 45 -4.11 2.58 -8.40
N LYS A 46 -4.63 3.81 -8.50
CA LYS A 46 -4.45 4.66 -9.69
C LYS A 46 -2.99 4.99 -9.94
N HIS A 47 -2.25 5.40 -8.91
CA HIS A 47 -0.84 5.81 -9.04
C HIS A 47 0.11 4.63 -9.16
N ALA A 48 -0.24 3.47 -8.60
CA ALA A 48 0.48 2.22 -8.81
C ALA A 48 0.24 1.61 -10.19
N CYS A 49 -0.82 2.04 -10.91
CA CYS A 49 -1.31 1.42 -12.16
C CYS A 49 -1.64 -0.07 -11.98
N ILE A 50 -2.14 -0.45 -10.81
CA ILE A 50 -2.67 -1.78 -10.53
C ILE A 50 -4.20 -1.74 -10.55
N ASP A 51 -4.84 -2.82 -10.98
CA ASP A 51 -6.28 -2.95 -10.75
C ASP A 51 -6.48 -3.55 -9.36
N LEU A 52 -7.35 -2.91 -8.56
CA LEU A 52 -7.55 -3.27 -7.15
C LEU A 52 -9.03 -3.30 -6.80
N SER A 53 -9.50 -4.45 -6.33
CA SER A 53 -10.83 -4.59 -5.72
C SER A 53 -10.67 -4.91 -4.24
N VAL A 54 -11.33 -4.15 -3.38
CA VAL A 54 -11.33 -4.33 -1.92
C VAL A 54 -12.76 -4.29 -1.42
N LYS A 55 -13.17 -5.32 -0.72
CA LYS A 55 -14.39 -5.34 0.05
C LYS A 55 -14.05 -5.71 1.48
N THR A 56 -14.30 -4.79 2.41
CA THR A 56 -14.12 -4.98 3.86
C THR A 56 -15.44 -4.77 4.57
N GLU A 57 -15.85 -5.72 5.36
CA GLU A 57 -16.95 -5.64 6.31
C GLU A 57 -16.35 -5.85 7.71
N GLY A 58 -16.23 -4.79 8.50
CA GLY A 58 -15.64 -4.83 9.83
C GLY A 58 -16.56 -4.25 10.91
N ASP A 59 -16.14 -4.39 12.14
CA ASP A 59 -16.84 -3.95 13.36
C ASP A 59 -16.69 -2.45 13.64
N LEU A 60 -16.98 -1.61 12.64
CA LEU A 60 -16.86 -0.14 12.71
C LEU A 60 -17.62 0.53 13.87
N PHE A 61 -18.52 -0.20 14.53
CA PHE A 61 -19.18 0.26 15.75
C PHE A 61 -18.22 0.28 16.97
N VAL A 62 -17.09 -0.43 16.90
CA VAL A 62 -15.97 -0.34 17.86
C VAL A 62 -15.11 0.87 17.47
N ASP A 63 -14.41 0.76 16.36
CA ASP A 63 -13.70 1.83 15.65
C ASP A 63 -13.23 1.33 14.27
N GLY A 64 -12.35 2.08 13.60
CA GLY A 64 -11.81 1.70 12.29
C GLY A 64 -10.57 0.81 12.32
N HIS A 65 -10.01 0.50 13.50
CA HIS A 65 -8.68 -0.13 13.63
C HIS A 65 -8.62 -1.49 12.94
N HIS A 66 -9.48 -2.42 13.34
CA HIS A 66 -9.50 -3.78 12.76
C HIS A 66 -9.72 -3.75 11.24
N SER A 67 -10.63 -2.89 10.77
CA SER A 67 -10.91 -2.76 9.33
C SER A 67 -9.71 -2.27 8.54
N VAL A 68 -8.99 -1.28 9.04
CA VAL A 68 -7.84 -0.67 8.34
C VAL A 68 -6.62 -1.58 8.38
N GLU A 69 -6.27 -2.11 9.55
CA GLU A 69 -5.14 -3.02 9.72
C GLU A 69 -5.33 -4.29 8.89
N ASP A 70 -6.45 -4.97 9.05
CA ASP A 70 -6.74 -6.22 8.33
C ASP A 70 -6.81 -6.02 6.82
N THR A 71 -7.35 -4.88 6.33
CA THR A 71 -7.30 -4.52 4.91
C THR A 71 -5.85 -4.39 4.42
N GLY A 72 -4.97 -3.76 5.22
CA GLY A 72 -3.54 -3.69 4.94
C GLY A 72 -2.87 -5.07 4.84
N ILE A 73 -3.22 -5.98 5.77
CA ILE A 73 -2.76 -7.38 5.75
C ILE A 73 -3.16 -8.07 4.44
N VAL A 74 -4.46 -7.99 4.07
CA VAL A 74 -4.98 -8.74 2.93
C VAL A 74 -4.48 -8.17 1.60
N ILE A 75 -4.38 -6.84 1.46
CA ILE A 75 -3.75 -6.19 0.29
C ILE A 75 -2.28 -6.64 0.17
N GLY A 76 -1.55 -6.64 1.29
CA GLY A 76 -0.16 -7.08 1.32
C GLY A 76 0.03 -8.53 0.87
N GLN A 77 -0.82 -9.44 1.36
CA GLN A 77 -0.82 -10.84 0.94
C GLN A 77 -1.16 -11.00 -0.54
N ALA A 78 -2.15 -10.26 -1.04
CA ALA A 78 -2.55 -10.30 -2.44
C ALA A 78 -1.40 -9.83 -3.36
N ILE A 79 -0.74 -8.73 -3.03
CA ILE A 79 0.43 -8.23 -3.77
C ILE A 79 1.57 -9.26 -3.72
N LYS A 80 1.88 -9.82 -2.54
CA LYS A 80 2.91 -10.85 -2.38
C LYS A 80 2.63 -12.08 -3.26
N ASN A 81 1.40 -12.56 -3.23
CA ASN A 81 1.01 -13.72 -4.02
C ASN A 81 1.09 -13.44 -5.53
N ALA A 82 0.67 -12.24 -5.96
CA ALA A 82 0.75 -11.83 -7.36
C ALA A 82 2.20 -11.62 -7.85
N LEU A 83 3.12 -11.21 -6.97
CA LEU A 83 4.55 -11.06 -7.28
C LEU A 83 5.27 -12.40 -7.50
N GLY A 84 4.77 -13.47 -6.89
CA GLY A 84 5.42 -14.78 -6.98
C GLY A 84 6.86 -14.76 -6.44
N ASP A 85 7.79 -15.29 -7.23
CA ASP A 85 9.22 -15.38 -6.89
C ASP A 85 10.02 -14.07 -7.05
N LYS A 86 9.36 -13.02 -7.55
CA LYS A 86 9.95 -11.71 -7.81
C LYS A 86 11.10 -11.69 -8.84
N ALA A 87 11.18 -12.72 -9.70
CA ALA A 87 12.19 -12.75 -10.75
C ALA A 87 11.95 -11.64 -11.79
N GLY A 88 13.02 -11.00 -12.23
CA GLY A 88 13.01 -10.00 -13.30
C GLY A 88 12.42 -8.63 -12.92
N ILE A 89 12.01 -8.38 -11.67
CA ILE A 89 11.51 -7.07 -11.27
C ILE A 89 12.64 -6.11 -10.91
N THR A 90 12.35 -4.79 -10.93
CA THR A 90 13.28 -3.74 -10.49
C THR A 90 13.60 -3.85 -9.00
N ARG A 91 12.67 -4.38 -8.19
CA ARG A 91 12.77 -4.59 -6.74
C ARG A 91 12.70 -3.32 -5.92
N TYR A 92 13.41 -2.27 -6.33
CA TYR A 92 13.46 -0.97 -5.65
C TYR A 92 12.59 0.04 -6.35
N GLY A 93 11.94 0.89 -5.57
CA GLY A 93 11.22 2.03 -6.10
C GLY A 93 11.24 3.19 -5.12
N ASN A 94 11.24 4.40 -5.66
CA ASN A 94 11.14 5.60 -4.84
C ASN A 94 10.42 6.71 -5.60
N PHE A 95 9.80 7.62 -4.86
CA PHE A 95 9.14 8.77 -5.44
C PHE A 95 9.10 9.93 -4.44
N LEU A 96 9.39 11.12 -4.91
CA LEU A 96 9.12 12.38 -4.22
C LEU A 96 7.81 12.91 -4.76
N LEU A 97 6.76 12.92 -3.96
CA LEU A 97 5.44 13.36 -4.38
C LEU A 97 5.11 14.73 -3.80
N PRO A 98 5.02 15.77 -4.65
CA PRO A 98 4.52 17.07 -4.25
C PRO A 98 2.99 17.10 -4.33
N MET A 99 2.37 17.75 -3.36
CA MET A 99 0.96 18.09 -3.35
C MET A 99 0.77 19.45 -2.66
N ASP A 100 0.62 20.49 -3.42
CA ASP A 100 0.61 21.88 -2.97
C ASP A 100 1.83 22.20 -2.07
N GLU A 101 1.61 22.50 -0.79
CA GLU A 101 2.66 22.79 0.20
C GLU A 101 3.35 21.53 0.73
N THR A 102 2.77 20.37 0.46
CA THR A 102 3.24 19.08 0.98
C THR A 102 4.21 18.40 0.03
N LEU A 103 5.28 17.86 0.57
CA LEU A 103 6.23 17.00 -0.13
C LEU A 103 6.50 15.77 0.72
N VAL A 104 6.22 14.57 0.17
CA VAL A 104 6.48 13.29 0.83
C VAL A 104 7.42 12.44 -0.01
N MET A 105 8.47 11.91 0.62
CA MET A 105 9.33 10.87 0.05
C MET A 105 8.76 9.50 0.39
N CYS A 106 8.64 8.64 -0.63
CA CYS A 106 8.26 7.24 -0.50
C CYS A 106 9.35 6.35 -1.11
N ALA A 107 9.79 5.31 -0.39
CA ALA A 107 10.76 4.34 -0.90
C ALA A 107 10.37 2.93 -0.52
N VAL A 108 10.58 1.96 -1.42
CA VAL A 108 10.22 0.55 -1.27
C VAL A 108 11.38 -0.34 -1.66
N ASP A 109 11.67 -1.36 -0.85
CA ASP A 109 12.51 -2.51 -1.22
C ASP A 109 11.70 -3.81 -1.00
N LEU A 110 11.42 -4.54 -2.06
CA LEU A 110 10.67 -5.82 -2.03
C LEU A 110 11.58 -6.98 -1.60
N CYS A 111 12.31 -6.82 -0.51
CA CYS A 111 13.43 -7.66 -0.07
C CYS A 111 13.06 -8.90 0.76
N GLY A 112 11.79 -9.17 1.01
CA GLY A 112 11.36 -10.27 1.87
C GLY A 112 11.49 -10.00 3.38
N ARG A 113 12.07 -8.87 3.79
CA ARG A 113 12.24 -8.46 5.20
C ARG A 113 11.37 -7.25 5.49
N PRO A 114 10.32 -7.40 6.30
CA PRO A 114 9.42 -6.30 6.60
C PRO A 114 10.08 -5.22 7.45
N TYR A 115 9.85 -3.97 7.10
CA TYR A 115 10.21 -2.81 7.90
C TYR A 115 9.35 -1.60 7.48
N LEU A 116 8.87 -0.84 8.44
CA LEU A 116 8.22 0.43 8.20
C LEU A 116 9.00 1.58 8.85
N GLY A 117 9.59 2.44 8.04
CA GLY A 117 10.07 3.77 8.44
C GLY A 117 8.96 4.79 8.21
N PHE A 118 8.29 5.24 9.26
CA PHE A 118 7.15 6.15 9.18
C PHE A 118 7.46 7.46 9.89
N ASP A 119 7.58 8.53 9.12
CA ASP A 119 7.90 9.88 9.59
C ASP A 119 6.93 10.86 8.91
N LEU A 120 5.64 10.71 9.21
CA LEU A 120 4.56 11.62 8.84
C LEU A 120 3.95 12.17 10.11
N ALA A 121 3.81 13.49 10.20
CA ALA A 121 3.25 14.18 11.36
C ALA A 121 1.84 14.69 11.05
N PHE A 122 0.85 14.11 11.71
CA PHE A 122 -0.53 14.56 11.65
C PHE A 122 -0.86 15.45 12.85
N THR A 123 -1.62 16.50 12.61
CA THR A 123 -2.07 17.46 13.65
C THR A 123 -3.52 17.23 14.06
N ALA A 124 -4.36 16.80 13.14
CA ALA A 124 -5.74 16.44 13.41
C ALA A 124 -5.83 14.95 13.80
N PRO A 125 -6.61 14.60 14.83
CA PRO A 125 -6.79 13.19 15.21
C PRO A 125 -7.60 12.39 14.19
N VAL A 126 -8.46 13.04 13.40
CA VAL A 126 -9.37 12.39 12.43
C VAL A 126 -9.47 13.21 11.16
N ILE A 127 -9.45 12.54 10.01
CA ILE A 127 -9.68 13.12 8.68
C ILE A 127 -10.76 12.30 7.97
N GLY A 128 -11.89 12.93 7.63
CA GLY A 128 -12.96 12.27 6.86
C GLY A 128 -13.45 10.95 7.47
N GLY A 129 -13.47 10.87 8.81
CA GLY A 129 -13.89 9.68 9.55
C GLY A 129 -12.80 8.60 9.73
N LEU A 130 -11.57 8.83 9.25
CA LEU A 130 -10.40 8.00 9.49
C LEU A 130 -9.55 8.60 10.62
N ASP A 131 -9.28 7.85 11.69
CA ASP A 131 -8.29 8.22 12.69
C ASP A 131 -6.89 8.24 12.02
N THR A 132 -6.16 9.33 12.20
CA THR A 132 -4.86 9.52 11.54
C THR A 132 -3.78 8.52 11.99
N GLN A 133 -3.90 7.95 13.19
CA GLN A 133 -3.01 6.87 13.66
C GLN A 133 -3.13 5.63 12.76
N LEU A 134 -4.32 5.38 12.18
CA LEU A 134 -4.57 4.22 11.33
C LEU A 134 -3.83 4.27 9.98
N VAL A 135 -3.39 5.44 9.56
CA VAL A 135 -2.51 5.56 8.38
C VAL A 135 -1.20 4.79 8.62
N ARG A 136 -0.63 4.92 9.81
CA ARG A 136 0.57 4.16 10.20
C ARG A 136 0.29 2.67 10.29
N GLU A 137 -0.81 2.28 10.92
CA GLU A 137 -1.18 0.87 11.10
C GLU A 137 -1.44 0.18 9.76
N PHE A 138 -2.08 0.86 8.81
CA PHE A 138 -2.23 0.37 7.44
C PHE A 138 -0.87 0.06 6.79
N PHE A 139 0.06 1.03 6.77
CA PHE A 139 1.36 0.82 6.14
C PHE A 139 2.22 -0.19 6.89
N TYR A 140 2.06 -0.31 8.21
CA TYR A 140 2.72 -1.35 9.00
C TYR A 140 2.24 -2.74 8.58
N ALA A 141 0.93 -2.98 8.63
CA ALA A 141 0.31 -4.24 8.22
C ALA A 141 0.67 -4.62 6.77
N LEU A 142 0.63 -3.64 5.85
CA LEU A 142 1.00 -3.80 4.45
C LEU A 142 2.47 -4.21 4.30
N SER A 143 3.42 -3.52 4.97
CA SER A 143 4.85 -3.80 4.87
C SER A 143 5.19 -5.22 5.34
N TYR A 144 4.60 -5.64 6.45
CA TYR A 144 4.79 -6.98 7.00
C TYR A 144 4.20 -8.07 6.10
N SER A 145 3.04 -7.83 5.54
CA SER A 145 2.35 -8.83 4.71
C SER A 145 2.96 -9.00 3.32
N ILE A 146 3.44 -7.92 2.71
CA ILE A 146 4.23 -8.00 1.45
C ILE A 146 5.61 -8.63 1.73
N GLY A 147 6.18 -8.37 2.89
CA GLY A 147 7.59 -8.63 3.18
C GLY A 147 8.48 -7.59 2.50
N ALA A 148 8.19 -6.31 2.72
CA ALA A 148 8.91 -5.19 2.12
C ALA A 148 9.40 -4.19 3.17
N SER A 149 10.53 -3.54 2.90
CA SER A 149 10.90 -2.32 3.61
C SER A 149 10.20 -1.15 2.92
N ILE A 150 9.40 -0.40 3.68
CA ILE A 150 8.67 0.79 3.23
C ILE A 150 9.13 1.99 4.05
N HIS A 151 9.50 3.07 3.39
CA HIS A 151 9.82 4.33 4.05
C HIS A 151 8.92 5.43 3.53
N LEU A 152 8.26 6.14 4.45
CA LEU A 152 7.43 7.31 4.20
C LEU A 152 7.97 8.45 5.05
N ARG A 153 8.42 9.52 4.41
CA ARG A 153 9.00 10.65 5.11
C ARG A 153 8.43 11.97 4.59
N GLN A 154 7.82 12.72 5.49
CA GLN A 154 7.37 14.08 5.21
C GLN A 154 8.57 15.03 5.15
N MET A 155 8.71 15.72 4.03
CA MET A 155 9.77 16.73 3.81
C MET A 155 9.24 18.13 4.10
N SER A 156 7.95 18.37 3.79
CA SER A 156 7.21 19.61 4.08
C SER A 156 5.71 19.33 4.08
N GLY A 157 4.91 20.29 4.52
CA GLY A 157 3.45 20.23 4.52
C GLY A 157 2.85 20.39 5.91
N VAL A 158 1.61 20.87 5.94
CA VAL A 158 0.85 21.11 7.18
C VAL A 158 -0.60 20.64 7.09
N ASN A 159 -1.11 20.37 5.87
CA ASN A 159 -2.46 19.89 5.67
C ASN A 159 -2.45 18.36 5.73
N ASP A 160 -3.08 17.80 6.75
CA ASP A 160 -3.09 16.37 7.02
C ASP A 160 -3.74 15.54 5.88
N HIS A 161 -4.73 16.11 5.17
CA HIS A 161 -5.30 15.50 3.97
C HIS A 161 -4.24 15.39 2.86
N HIS A 162 -3.50 16.49 2.58
CA HIS A 162 -2.45 16.50 1.57
C HIS A 162 -1.30 15.55 1.94
N ILE A 163 -0.93 15.47 3.22
CA ILE A 163 0.09 14.54 3.71
C ILE A 163 -0.34 13.09 3.46
N SER A 164 -1.60 12.75 3.80
CA SER A 164 -2.15 11.42 3.58
C SER A 164 -2.18 11.05 2.09
N GLU A 165 -2.75 11.93 1.25
CA GLU A 165 -2.80 11.70 -0.20
C GLU A 165 -1.40 11.56 -0.80
N ALA A 166 -0.46 12.44 -0.41
CA ALA A 166 0.92 12.38 -0.89
C ALA A 166 1.60 11.05 -0.52
N ALA A 167 1.32 10.52 0.68
CA ALA A 167 1.85 9.22 1.10
C ALA A 167 1.29 8.07 0.25
N PHE A 168 -0.04 7.99 0.07
CA PHE A 168 -0.66 6.90 -0.70
C PHE A 168 -0.34 6.96 -2.20
N LYS A 169 -0.36 8.15 -2.81
CA LYS A 169 0.03 8.37 -4.21
C LYS A 169 1.51 8.07 -4.42
N GLY A 170 2.36 8.59 -3.54
CA GLY A 170 3.81 8.43 -3.59
C GLY A 170 4.23 6.97 -3.41
N PHE A 171 3.62 6.27 -2.45
CA PHE A 171 3.81 4.83 -2.27
C PHE A 171 3.35 4.06 -3.52
N GLY A 172 2.19 4.39 -4.11
CA GLY A 172 1.73 3.79 -5.36
C GLY A 172 2.76 3.93 -6.48
N ARG A 173 3.34 5.12 -6.65
CA ARG A 173 4.40 5.38 -7.65
C ARG A 173 5.68 4.60 -7.37
N ALA A 174 6.11 4.53 -6.11
CA ALA A 174 7.28 3.76 -5.70
C ALA A 174 7.06 2.26 -5.91
N LEU A 175 5.89 1.75 -5.52
CA LEU A 175 5.54 0.34 -5.75
C LEU A 175 5.50 0.00 -7.25
N ARG A 176 4.88 0.86 -8.08
CA ARG A 176 4.86 0.68 -9.55
C ARG A 176 6.27 0.51 -10.10
N GLN A 177 7.22 1.34 -9.68
CA GLN A 177 8.61 1.23 -10.09
C GLN A 177 9.23 -0.10 -9.62
N ALA A 178 9.02 -0.46 -8.36
CA ALA A 178 9.60 -1.67 -7.77
C ALA A 178 9.11 -2.97 -8.44
N ILE A 179 7.83 -3.03 -8.85
CA ILE A 179 7.22 -4.21 -9.48
C ILE A 179 7.41 -4.27 -11.00
N THR A 180 7.95 -3.20 -11.63
CA THR A 180 8.20 -3.16 -13.09
C THR A 180 9.29 -4.16 -13.45
N PHE A 181 9.12 -4.90 -14.54
CA PHE A 181 10.17 -5.76 -15.06
C PHE A 181 11.33 -4.94 -15.64
N ASP A 182 12.56 -5.25 -15.22
CA ASP A 182 13.79 -4.74 -15.85
C ASP A 182 14.24 -5.75 -16.93
N PRO A 183 14.27 -5.40 -18.22
CA PRO A 183 14.64 -6.33 -19.29
C PRO A 183 16.10 -6.82 -19.20
N ARG A 184 16.92 -6.19 -18.36
CA ARG A 184 18.31 -6.58 -18.11
C ARG A 184 18.44 -7.55 -16.93
N GLU A 185 17.41 -7.66 -16.08
CA GLU A 185 17.39 -8.57 -14.93
C GLU A 185 16.77 -9.92 -15.37
N ARG A 186 17.54 -11.02 -15.27
CA ARG A 186 17.11 -12.34 -15.74
C ARG A 186 16.74 -13.32 -14.62
N GLY A 187 16.84 -12.89 -13.39
CA GLY A 187 16.62 -13.75 -12.23
C GLY A 187 16.08 -12.98 -11.04
N ILE A 188 16.31 -13.50 -9.86
CA ILE A 188 15.97 -12.81 -8.62
C ILE A 188 16.98 -11.66 -8.43
N PRO A 189 16.54 -10.40 -8.29
CA PRO A 189 17.41 -9.23 -8.20
C PRO A 189 18.10 -9.15 -6.83
N SER A 190 18.95 -10.14 -6.55
CA SER A 190 19.68 -10.29 -5.29
C SER A 190 20.96 -11.09 -5.51
N THR A 191 22.09 -10.59 -5.03
CA THR A 191 23.36 -11.33 -5.01
C THR A 191 23.32 -12.60 -4.18
N LYS A 192 22.30 -12.76 -3.33
CA LYS A 192 22.06 -13.97 -2.53
C LYS A 192 21.28 -15.04 -3.30
N GLY A 193 20.74 -14.72 -4.48
CA GLY A 193 19.91 -15.64 -5.28
C GLY A 193 18.49 -15.88 -4.70
N VAL A 194 18.15 -15.22 -3.60
CA VAL A 194 16.81 -15.29 -2.92
C VAL A 194 16.40 -13.93 -2.38
N ILE A 195 15.07 -13.72 -2.29
CA ILE A 195 14.45 -12.54 -1.65
C ILE A 195 13.28 -13.00 -0.77
#